data_8028899911bacf59f698fa089628c0b9
#
_entry.id   8028899911bacf59f698fa089628c0b9
#
_cell.length_a   1.000
_cell.length_b   1.000
_cell.length_c   1.000
_cell.angle_alpha   90.00
_cell.angle_beta   90.00
_cell.angle_gamma   90.00
#
_symmetry.space_group_name_H-M   'P 1'
#
loop_
_entity.id
_entity.type
_entity.pdbx_description
1 polymer ?
#
loop_
_entity_poly.entity_id
_entity_poly.type
_entity_poly.pdbx_seq_one_letter_code
_entity_poly.pdbx_strand_id
1 'polypeptide(L)'
;MRAPFIYRVTAVCVFLMGFALHLTNVVIGPDRLVAKVFSPRVEIVFAVMMIVAAISGWMSLKRLSSRGLLRVVYWFALILITLSIPIHVRSVVIWSTAWVHVFPKYYSHVETPMFLALAYAVTRFRFRGEGST
;
A
#
# COMPACT_ATOMS: atom_id res chain seq x y z
N MET A 1 3.68 4.21 -21.73
CA MET A 1 4.19 2.96 -21.13
C MET A 1 4.58 3.06 -19.66
N ARG A 2 5.10 4.17 -19.15
CA ARG A 2 5.69 4.25 -17.80
C ARG A 2 4.70 4.15 -16.62
N ALA A 3 3.53 4.83 -16.67
CA ALA A 3 2.63 4.91 -15.51
C ALA A 3 2.11 3.53 -14.99
N PRO A 4 1.62 2.59 -15.82
CA PRO A 4 1.21 1.28 -15.35
C PRO A 4 2.34 0.47 -14.69
N PHE A 5 3.53 0.54 -15.24
CA PHE A 5 4.71 -0.12 -14.67
C PHE A 5 5.08 0.48 -13.30
N ILE A 6 5.13 1.83 -13.21
CA ILE A 6 5.42 2.53 -11.95
C ILE A 6 4.36 2.16 -10.90
N TYR A 7 3.08 2.20 -11.27
CA TYR A 7 2.00 1.80 -10.36
C TYR A 7 2.18 0.37 -9.86
N ARG A 8 2.45 -0.59 -10.76
CA ARG A 8 2.62 -2.00 -10.38
C ARG A 8 3.77 -2.17 -9.39
N VAL A 9 4.93 -1.60 -9.67
CA VAL A 9 6.10 -1.70 -8.79
C VAL A 9 5.84 -1.04 -7.45
N THR A 10 5.39 0.22 -7.44
CA THR A 10 5.19 0.97 -6.20
C THR A 10 4.05 0.41 -5.35
N ALA A 11 2.93 -0.01 -5.96
CA ALA A 11 1.83 -0.61 -5.22
C ALA A 11 2.20 -1.98 -4.62
N VAL A 12 2.94 -2.82 -5.35
CA VAL A 12 3.47 -4.08 -4.77
C VAL A 12 4.36 -3.78 -3.58
N CYS A 13 5.30 -2.84 -3.70
CA CYS A 13 6.16 -2.46 -2.58
C CYS A 13 5.36 -1.91 -1.39
N VAL A 14 4.37 -1.04 -1.62
CA VAL A 14 3.49 -0.50 -0.57
C VAL A 14 2.77 -1.63 0.16
N PHE A 15 2.17 -2.57 -0.56
CA PHE A 15 1.44 -3.67 0.07
C PHE A 15 2.38 -4.67 0.77
N LEU A 16 3.57 -4.94 0.24
CA LEU A 16 4.55 -5.79 0.92
C LEU A 16 5.12 -5.11 2.18
N MET A 17 5.35 -3.81 2.15
CA MET A 17 5.73 -3.05 3.36
C MET A 17 4.60 -3.08 4.39
N GLY A 18 3.36 -2.82 3.97
CA GLY A 18 2.19 -2.94 4.83
C GLY A 18 2.06 -4.33 5.44
N PHE A 19 2.17 -5.39 4.62
CA PHE A 19 2.20 -6.77 5.09
C PHE A 19 3.28 -6.99 6.16
N ALA A 20 4.52 -6.57 5.90
CA ALA A 20 5.63 -6.75 6.84
C ALA A 20 5.39 -6.01 8.17
N LEU A 21 4.89 -4.77 8.11
CA LEU A 21 4.58 -3.97 9.31
C LEU A 21 3.44 -4.56 10.11
N HIS A 22 2.34 -4.98 9.47
CA HIS A 22 1.21 -5.60 10.18
C HIS A 22 1.56 -6.98 10.73
N LEU A 23 2.32 -7.80 10.00
CA LEU A 23 2.82 -9.08 10.50
C LEU A 23 3.72 -8.86 11.73
N THR A 24 4.64 -7.89 11.67
CA THR A 24 5.50 -7.53 12.79
C THR A 24 4.68 -7.07 13.99
N ASN A 25 3.63 -6.26 13.76
CA ASN A 25 2.72 -5.83 14.82
C ASN A 25 2.01 -7.02 15.49
N VAL A 26 1.56 -7.99 14.72
CA VAL A 26 0.94 -9.22 15.23
C VAL A 26 1.92 -10.01 16.11
N VAL A 27 3.18 -10.12 15.67
CA VAL A 27 4.19 -10.96 16.34
C VAL A 27 4.77 -10.31 17.60
N ILE A 28 5.15 -9.03 17.53
CA ILE A 28 5.86 -8.37 18.65
C ILE A 28 5.05 -7.31 19.38
N GLY A 29 3.89 -6.95 18.87
CA GLY A 29 3.00 -5.92 19.39
C GLY A 29 3.37 -4.48 19.01
N PRO A 30 2.44 -3.53 19.19
CA PRO A 30 2.59 -2.16 18.71
C PRO A 30 3.72 -1.40 19.40
N ASP A 31 3.93 -1.59 20.70
CA ASP A 31 4.99 -0.87 21.45
C ASP A 31 6.38 -1.20 20.92
N ARG A 32 6.64 -2.49 20.68
CA ARG A 32 7.93 -2.95 20.16
C ARG A 32 8.09 -2.62 18.67
N LEU A 33 6.99 -2.66 17.91
CA LEU A 33 7.01 -2.25 16.49
C LEU A 33 7.45 -0.79 16.35
N VAL A 34 6.81 0.13 17.08
CA VAL A 34 7.15 1.57 17.04
C VAL A 34 8.56 1.82 17.57
N ALA A 35 8.95 1.16 18.67
CA ALA A 35 10.26 1.38 19.27
C ALA A 35 11.43 0.86 18.42
N LYS A 36 11.24 -0.23 17.65
CA LYS A 36 12.36 -0.94 17.01
C LYS A 36 12.34 -0.87 15.46
N VAL A 37 11.18 -0.79 14.84
CA VAL A 37 11.03 -1.01 13.41
C VAL A 37 10.39 0.18 12.71
N PHE A 38 9.24 0.64 13.23
CA PHE A 38 8.40 1.62 12.57
C PHE A 38 8.64 3.02 13.13
N SER A 39 9.62 3.70 12.58
CA SER A 39 9.99 5.08 12.94
C SER A 39 9.42 6.08 11.93
N PRO A 40 9.36 7.39 12.26
CA PRO A 40 8.98 8.44 11.31
C PRO A 40 9.82 8.46 10.02
N ARG A 41 11.07 7.96 10.06
CA ARG A 41 11.91 7.82 8.86
C ARG A 41 11.37 6.76 7.90
N VAL A 42 10.92 5.63 8.42
CA VAL A 42 10.27 4.57 7.63
C VAL A 42 8.96 5.11 7.05
N GLU A 43 8.24 5.91 7.83
CA GLU A 43 7.00 6.57 7.42
C GLU A 43 7.19 7.50 6.21
N ILE A 44 8.31 8.24 6.14
CA ILE A 44 8.62 9.07 4.95
C ILE A 44 8.67 8.21 3.69
N VAL A 45 9.42 7.12 3.74
CA VAL A 45 9.57 6.22 2.59
C VAL A 45 8.19 5.65 2.19
N PHE A 46 7.41 5.23 3.17
CA PHE A 46 6.10 4.65 2.95
C PHE A 46 5.13 5.68 2.34
N ALA A 47 5.06 6.89 2.90
CA ALA A 47 4.22 7.97 2.40
C ALA A 47 4.59 8.37 0.96
N VAL A 48 5.87 8.51 0.65
CA VAL A 48 6.34 8.84 -0.71
C VAL A 48 5.95 7.74 -1.69
N MET A 49 6.14 6.47 -1.33
CA MET A 49 5.77 5.35 -2.20
C MET A 49 4.26 5.29 -2.43
N MET A 50 3.45 5.56 -1.41
CA MET A 50 1.98 5.62 -1.53
C MET A 50 1.54 6.75 -2.46
N ILE A 51 2.14 7.94 -2.34
CA ILE A 51 1.84 9.07 -3.23
C ILE A 51 2.18 8.72 -4.67
N VAL A 52 3.35 8.15 -4.93
CA VAL A 52 3.76 7.71 -6.28
C VAL A 52 2.83 6.62 -6.81
N ALA A 53 2.45 5.65 -5.97
CA ALA A 53 1.50 4.59 -6.35
C ALA A 53 0.11 5.17 -6.66
N ALA A 54 -0.39 6.10 -5.85
CA ALA A 54 -1.67 6.74 -6.09
C ALA A 54 -1.68 7.52 -7.41
N ILE A 55 -0.72 8.42 -7.61
CA ILE A 55 -0.63 9.23 -8.84
C ILE A 55 -0.52 8.33 -10.08
N SER A 56 0.41 7.37 -10.07
CA SER A 56 0.60 6.47 -11.21
C SER A 56 -0.59 5.54 -11.42
N GLY A 57 -1.30 5.13 -10.36
CA GLY A 57 -2.53 4.36 -10.43
C GLY A 57 -3.66 5.15 -11.10
N TRP A 58 -3.93 6.38 -10.65
CA TRP A 58 -4.93 7.24 -11.28
C TRP A 58 -4.61 7.52 -12.75
N MET A 59 -3.35 7.77 -13.10
CA MET A 59 -2.91 7.92 -14.50
C MET A 59 -3.08 6.65 -15.32
N SER A 60 -2.95 5.48 -14.71
CA SER A 60 -3.08 4.17 -15.38
C SER A 60 -4.52 3.74 -15.61
N LEU A 61 -5.48 4.38 -14.94
CA LEU A 61 -6.90 3.99 -14.98
C LEU A 61 -7.47 3.96 -16.38
N LYS A 62 -7.12 4.94 -17.23
CA LYS A 62 -7.56 5.00 -18.64
C LYS A 62 -7.05 3.83 -19.49
N ARG A 63 -5.98 3.18 -19.05
CA ARG A 63 -5.35 2.04 -19.73
C ARG A 63 -5.75 0.70 -19.14
N LEU A 64 -6.47 0.68 -18.00
CA LEU A 64 -6.88 -0.56 -17.33
C LEU A 64 -7.75 -1.40 -18.28
N SER A 65 -7.28 -2.61 -18.59
CA SER A 65 -8.00 -3.59 -19.41
C SER A 65 -8.50 -4.78 -18.59
N SER A 66 -8.12 -4.90 -17.33
CA SER A 66 -8.66 -5.92 -16.42
C SER A 66 -10.18 -5.81 -16.29
N ARG A 67 -10.86 -6.97 -16.25
CA ARG A 67 -12.33 -7.09 -16.17
C ARG A 67 -12.73 -7.88 -14.92
N GLY A 68 -14.01 -7.87 -14.60
CA GLY A 68 -14.57 -8.63 -13.48
C GLY A 68 -13.92 -8.29 -12.15
N LEU A 69 -13.64 -9.31 -11.35
CA LEU A 69 -13.07 -9.19 -10.01
C LEU A 69 -11.75 -8.39 -9.98
N LEU A 70 -10.86 -8.59 -10.96
CA LEU A 70 -9.59 -7.86 -10.99
C LEU A 70 -9.78 -6.35 -11.15
N ARG A 71 -10.83 -5.90 -11.84
CA ARG A 71 -11.16 -4.48 -11.94
C ARG A 71 -11.66 -3.92 -10.60
N VAL A 72 -12.47 -4.68 -9.88
CA VAL A 72 -12.94 -4.31 -8.53
C VAL A 72 -11.75 -4.21 -7.57
N VAL A 73 -10.87 -5.22 -7.58
CA VAL A 73 -9.67 -5.22 -6.74
C VAL A 73 -8.72 -4.06 -7.08
N TYR A 74 -8.61 -3.69 -8.35
CA TYR A 74 -7.83 -2.50 -8.75
C TYR A 74 -8.36 -1.23 -8.09
N TRP A 75 -9.68 -1.00 -8.17
CA TRP A 75 -10.33 0.14 -7.53
C TRP A 75 -10.14 0.12 -6.02
N PHE A 76 -10.35 -1.03 -5.39
CA PHE A 76 -10.15 -1.19 -3.96
C PHE A 76 -8.71 -0.86 -3.55
N ALA A 77 -7.71 -1.42 -4.24
CA ALA A 77 -6.31 -1.14 -3.98
C ALA A 77 -5.96 0.35 -4.15
N LEU A 78 -6.42 0.98 -5.24
CA LEU A 78 -6.16 2.38 -5.52
C LEU A 78 -6.81 3.31 -4.50
N ILE A 79 -8.06 3.05 -4.12
CA ILE A 79 -8.78 3.83 -3.10
C ILE A 79 -8.11 3.65 -1.74
N LEU A 80 -7.77 2.42 -1.36
CA LEU A 80 -7.10 2.12 -0.09
C LEU A 80 -5.78 2.89 0.03
N ILE A 81 -4.92 2.83 -0.99
CA ILE A 81 -3.67 3.59 -1.03
C ILE A 81 -3.96 5.09 -0.90
N THR A 82 -4.90 5.63 -1.68
CA THR A 82 -5.20 7.06 -1.72
C THR A 82 -5.71 7.56 -0.36
N LEU A 83 -6.63 6.83 0.27
CA LEU A 83 -7.22 7.23 1.56
C LEU A 83 -6.26 7.06 2.73
N SER A 84 -5.24 6.20 2.60
CA SER A 84 -4.24 6.02 3.64
C SER A 84 -3.17 7.13 3.65
N ILE A 85 -2.95 7.84 2.54
CA ILE A 85 -1.94 8.90 2.43
C ILE A 85 -2.04 9.95 3.55
N PRO A 86 -3.22 10.51 3.89
CA PRO A 86 -3.32 11.55 4.93
C PRO A 86 -2.79 11.09 6.29
N ILE A 87 -2.99 9.83 6.67
CA ILE A 87 -2.52 9.29 7.95
C ILE A 87 -0.99 9.26 7.97
N HIS A 88 -0.38 8.76 6.91
CA HIS A 88 1.07 8.64 6.80
C HIS A 88 1.76 9.99 6.64
N VAL A 89 1.18 10.91 5.86
CA VAL A 89 1.69 12.29 5.74
C VAL A 89 1.60 13.02 7.08
N ARG A 90 0.47 12.89 7.79
CA ARG A 90 0.34 13.46 9.14
C ARG A 90 1.42 12.95 10.07
N SER A 91 1.70 11.65 10.05
CA SER A 91 2.75 11.03 10.90
C SER A 91 4.13 11.63 10.64
N VAL A 92 4.45 11.89 9.39
CA VAL A 92 5.71 12.56 9.01
C VAL A 92 5.72 14.01 9.52
N VAL A 93 4.63 14.75 9.34
CA VAL A 93 4.53 16.16 9.76
C VAL A 93 4.67 16.33 11.26
N ILE A 94 3.96 15.50 12.05
CA ILE A 94 4.04 15.57 13.53
C ILE A 94 5.20 14.77 14.10
N TRP A 95 6.01 14.15 13.26
CA TRP A 95 7.15 13.31 13.60
C TRP A 95 6.81 12.22 14.64
N SER A 96 5.67 11.54 14.44
CA SER A 96 5.17 10.53 15.37
C SER A 96 4.43 9.42 14.66
N THR A 97 4.70 8.18 15.06
CA THR A 97 3.99 6.96 14.62
C THR A 97 3.00 6.44 15.66
N ALA A 98 2.63 7.27 16.64
CA ALA A 98 1.74 6.90 17.75
C ALA A 98 0.35 6.45 17.29
N TRP A 99 -0.07 6.76 16.08
CA TRP A 99 -1.34 6.31 15.50
C TRP A 99 -1.47 4.77 15.46
N VAL A 100 -0.34 4.04 15.43
CA VAL A 100 -0.32 2.57 15.46
C VAL A 100 -1.03 2.02 16.72
N HIS A 101 -0.98 2.76 17.83
CA HIS A 101 -1.63 2.37 19.08
C HIS A 101 -3.14 2.60 19.09
N VAL A 102 -3.65 3.41 18.16
CA VAL A 102 -5.09 3.74 18.08
C VAL A 102 -5.88 2.61 17.42
N PHE A 103 -5.24 1.83 16.56
CA PHE A 103 -5.90 0.73 15.86
C PHE A 103 -6.00 -0.51 16.76
N PRO A 104 -7.19 -1.16 16.81
CA PRO A 104 -7.35 -2.41 17.55
C PRO A 104 -6.39 -3.49 17.02
N LYS A 105 -5.86 -4.33 17.91
CA LYS A 105 -4.91 -5.41 17.56
C LYS A 105 -5.43 -6.35 16.47
N TYR A 106 -6.74 -6.65 16.47
CA TYR A 106 -7.35 -7.52 15.46
C TYR A 106 -7.27 -6.94 14.03
N TYR A 107 -7.10 -5.63 13.90
CA TYR A 107 -6.95 -4.97 12.60
C TYR A 107 -5.75 -5.52 11.84
N SER A 108 -4.61 -5.65 12.50
CA SER A 108 -3.40 -6.21 11.88
C SER A 108 -3.56 -7.69 11.49
N HIS A 109 -4.40 -8.48 12.20
CA HIS A 109 -4.68 -9.86 11.81
C HIS A 109 -5.45 -9.95 10.49
N VAL A 110 -6.34 -9.00 10.22
CA VAL A 110 -7.11 -8.92 8.96
C VAL A 110 -6.26 -8.32 7.83
N GLU A 111 -5.53 -7.25 8.13
CA GLU A 111 -4.76 -6.52 7.12
C GLU A 111 -3.54 -7.29 6.63
N THR A 112 -2.91 -8.10 7.49
CA THR A 112 -1.75 -8.92 7.09
C THR A 112 -2.05 -9.80 5.86
N PRO A 113 -3.04 -10.71 5.87
CA PRO A 113 -3.35 -11.51 4.69
C PRO A 113 -3.93 -10.68 3.55
N MET A 114 -4.67 -9.61 3.84
CA MET A 114 -5.21 -8.71 2.83
C MET A 114 -4.11 -8.02 2.02
N PHE A 115 -3.10 -7.48 2.66
CA PHE A 115 -1.99 -6.82 1.96
C PHE A 115 -1.18 -7.79 1.10
N LEU A 116 -0.97 -9.02 1.56
CA LEU A 116 -0.32 -10.05 0.75
C LEU A 116 -1.15 -10.39 -0.50
N ALA A 117 -2.46 -10.55 -0.33
CA ALA A 117 -3.38 -10.80 -1.44
C ALA A 117 -3.42 -9.62 -2.44
N LEU A 118 -3.41 -8.38 -1.95
CA LEU A 118 -3.36 -7.18 -2.80
C LEU A 118 -2.02 -7.07 -3.54
N ALA A 119 -0.89 -7.35 -2.89
CA ALA A 119 0.41 -7.39 -3.55
C ALA A 119 0.41 -8.36 -4.72
N TYR A 120 -0.13 -9.57 -4.51
CA TYR A 120 -0.28 -10.56 -5.58
C TYR A 120 -1.23 -10.07 -6.68
N ALA A 121 -2.41 -9.55 -6.32
CA ALA A 121 -3.41 -9.09 -7.28
C ALA A 121 -2.88 -7.98 -8.21
N VAL A 122 -2.07 -7.05 -7.66
CA VAL A 122 -1.44 -5.97 -8.44
C VAL A 122 -0.57 -6.52 -9.57
N THR A 123 0.12 -7.62 -9.37
CA THR A 123 0.93 -8.27 -10.42
C THR A 123 0.07 -8.83 -11.57
N ARG A 124 -1.22 -9.07 -11.32
CA ARG A 124 -2.17 -9.62 -12.29
C ARG A 124 -2.96 -8.57 -13.07
N PHE A 125 -2.86 -7.30 -12.73
CA PHE A 125 -3.55 -6.25 -13.46
C PHE A 125 -3.00 -6.15 -14.89
N ARG A 126 -3.93 -5.98 -15.85
CA ARG A 126 -3.63 -5.84 -17.26
C ARG A 126 -3.94 -4.43 -17.73
N PHE A 127 -3.06 -3.87 -18.52
CA PHE A 127 -3.20 -2.54 -19.11
C PHE A 127 -3.08 -2.61 -20.63
N ARG A 128 -3.82 -1.74 -21.34
CA ARG A 128 -3.72 -1.62 -22.80
C ARG A 128 -2.33 -1.19 -23.20
N GLY A 129 -1.76 -1.85 -24.24
CA GLY A 129 -0.41 -1.60 -24.71
C GLY A 129 0.70 -2.36 -23.97
N GLU A 130 0.37 -3.23 -23.02
CA GLU A 130 1.27 -4.23 -22.47
C GLU A 130 1.09 -5.53 -23.27
N GLY A 131 2.12 -5.96 -23.99
CA GLY A 131 2.12 -7.26 -24.71
C GLY A 131 2.08 -7.15 -26.25
N SER A 132 2.32 -5.99 -26.83
CA SER A 132 2.53 -5.80 -28.26
C SER A 132 4.03 -5.62 -28.62
N THR A 133 4.87 -6.45 -28.01
CA THR A 133 6.27 -6.62 -28.44
C THR A 133 6.49 -8.07 -28.79
#